data_53135a3608bca7cc494a9b0c44a35d06
#
_entry.id   53135a3608bca7cc494a9b0c44a35d06
#
_cell.length_a   1.000
_cell.length_b   1.000
_cell.length_c   1.000
_cell.angle_alpha   90.00
_cell.angle_beta   90.00
_cell.angle_gamma   90.00
#
_symmetry.space_group_name_H-M   'P 1'
#
loop_
_entity.id
_entity.type
_entity.pdbx_description
1 polymer ?
#
loop_
_entity_poly.entity_id
_entity_poly.type
_entity_poly.pdbx_seq_one_letter_code
_entity_poly.pdbx_strand_id
1 'polypeptide(L)'
;MNNKFLLCSLLIFGLIVSACGSGPASKSPEASNAAQRYEVKGKVVSANKDEHKVTIAHEEIKGYMDAMTMPFTLLEDWAYPELKPGAQIQATLVVDQGRSWLENPVVSTVVDPTLAAKAAEGEAFPAAGTETPDFTLVNQDGRKIGFKQYRGKALVLTFIYTRCPLPDYCPLMTQNFAAINRELQNNPALRDKTRLLSVSVDPDYDKPNVLREYGARRAGLDKGGFKQWEFATGSPEQIKSVAQFFGLKYWQEKDQIIHGLRTAIITPDGKVAKVYRGNDWKPEDVVKDLENLKL
;
A
#
# COMPACT_ATOMS: atom_id res chain seq x y z
N MET A 1 -33.18 73.94 -1.48
CA MET A 1 -34.29 73.77 -2.50
C MET A 1 -33.71 72.92 -3.63
N ASN A 2 -34.48 71.95 -4.08
CA ASN A 2 -34.33 71.01 -5.15
C ASN A 2 -33.60 69.68 -4.93
N ASN A 3 -34.46 68.73 -4.58
CA ASN A 3 -34.31 67.29 -4.78
C ASN A 3 -34.07 66.92 -6.25
N LYS A 4 -33.18 65.99 -6.52
CA LYS A 4 -33.28 65.08 -7.66
C LYS A 4 -32.92 63.67 -7.22
N PHE A 5 -33.96 62.83 -7.18
CA PHE A 5 -33.91 61.38 -7.10
C PHE A 5 -33.24 60.81 -8.36
N LEU A 6 -32.24 59.94 -8.20
CA LEU A 6 -31.74 59.10 -9.27
C LEU A 6 -31.95 57.62 -8.89
N LEU A 7 -32.88 57.00 -9.58
CA LEU A 7 -33.14 55.53 -9.52
C LEU A 7 -31.90 54.85 -10.17
N CYS A 8 -31.30 53.96 -9.42
CA CYS A 8 -30.28 53.05 -9.94
C CYS A 8 -30.89 51.65 -10.01
N SER A 9 -31.20 51.21 -11.25
CA SER A 9 -31.65 49.84 -11.56
C SER A 9 -30.59 48.83 -11.30
N LEU A 10 -30.81 47.90 -10.36
CA LEU A 10 -29.95 46.73 -10.19
C LEU A 10 -30.33 45.65 -11.21
N LEU A 11 -29.44 45.42 -12.16
CA LEU A 11 -29.44 44.24 -13.01
C LEU A 11 -28.80 43.07 -12.23
N ILE A 12 -29.63 42.10 -11.84
CA ILE A 12 -29.18 40.83 -11.24
C ILE A 12 -28.72 39.92 -12.38
N PHE A 13 -27.40 39.74 -12.51
CA PHE A 13 -26.80 38.80 -13.43
C PHE A 13 -26.68 37.46 -12.71
N GLY A 14 -27.60 36.51 -13.03
CA GLY A 14 -27.59 35.17 -12.48
C GLY A 14 -26.39 34.36 -13.00
N LEU A 15 -25.40 34.08 -12.16
CA LEU A 15 -24.36 33.09 -12.44
C LEU A 15 -24.96 31.69 -12.24
N ILE A 16 -25.16 30.98 -13.35
CA ILE A 16 -25.43 29.54 -13.33
C ILE A 16 -24.10 28.84 -13.07
N VAL A 17 -23.87 28.41 -11.84
CA VAL A 17 -22.77 27.50 -11.50
C VAL A 17 -23.18 26.09 -11.90
N SER A 18 -22.66 25.61 -13.03
CA SER A 18 -22.73 24.19 -13.39
C SER A 18 -21.87 23.39 -12.42
N ALA A 19 -22.53 22.75 -11.44
CA ALA A 19 -21.89 21.76 -10.59
C ALA A 19 -21.66 20.48 -11.41
N CYS A 20 -20.43 20.25 -11.86
CA CYS A 20 -19.97 18.92 -12.28
C CYS A 20 -19.99 18.01 -11.04
N GLY A 21 -20.97 17.14 -10.97
CA GLY A 21 -21.06 16.12 -9.94
C GLY A 21 -19.95 15.08 -10.10
N SER A 22 -18.90 15.20 -9.30
CA SER A 22 -18.06 14.06 -8.95
C SER A 22 -18.89 13.14 -8.05
N GLY A 23 -19.19 11.92 -8.53
CA GLY A 23 -19.88 10.91 -7.76
C GLY A 23 -19.16 10.62 -6.44
N PRO A 24 -19.89 10.28 -5.38
CA PRO A 24 -19.29 10.04 -4.09
C PRO A 24 -18.41 8.79 -4.15
N ALA A 25 -17.10 8.95 -3.96
CA ALA A 25 -16.27 7.84 -3.54
C ALA A 25 -16.83 7.35 -2.18
N SER A 26 -17.21 6.08 -2.09
CA SER A 26 -17.71 5.47 -0.85
C SER A 26 -16.59 5.55 0.19
N LYS A 27 -16.68 6.51 1.10
CA LYS A 27 -15.78 6.60 2.25
C LYS A 27 -16.24 5.60 3.29
N SER A 28 -15.33 4.75 3.76
CA SER A 28 -15.56 3.98 4.99
C SER A 28 -15.99 4.93 6.11
N PRO A 29 -16.96 4.54 6.96
CA PRO A 29 -17.36 5.36 8.09
C PRO A 29 -16.14 5.66 8.96
N GLU A 30 -15.95 6.90 9.39
CA GLU A 30 -14.94 7.19 10.40
C GLU A 30 -15.35 6.48 11.70
N ALA A 31 -14.51 5.57 12.16
CA ALA A 31 -14.72 4.88 13.41
C ALA A 31 -14.45 5.83 14.59
N SER A 32 -15.29 5.79 15.64
CA SER A 32 -15.06 6.55 16.86
C SER A 32 -13.81 6.06 17.61
N ASN A 33 -13.27 6.88 18.51
CA ASN A 33 -12.15 6.46 19.39
C ASN A 33 -12.53 5.29 20.32
N ALA A 34 -13.81 4.96 20.46
CA ALA A 34 -14.33 3.84 21.24
C ALA A 34 -14.61 2.58 20.40
N ALA A 35 -14.37 2.60 19.09
CA ALA A 35 -14.61 1.48 18.20
C ALA A 35 -13.73 0.29 18.58
N GLN A 36 -14.36 -0.87 18.70
CA GLN A 36 -13.67 -2.13 18.96
C GLN A 36 -13.22 -2.74 17.62
N ARG A 37 -12.06 -3.39 17.61
CA ARG A 37 -11.47 -3.99 16.43
C ARG A 37 -11.08 -5.43 16.69
N TYR A 38 -11.47 -6.32 15.79
CA TYR A 38 -11.23 -7.74 15.88
C TYR A 38 -10.66 -8.28 14.58
N GLU A 39 -9.79 -9.26 14.67
CA GLU A 39 -9.29 -9.97 13.48
C GLU A 39 -10.34 -10.98 13.00
N VAL A 40 -10.65 -10.95 11.70
CA VAL A 40 -11.52 -11.93 11.03
C VAL A 40 -10.68 -12.72 10.04
N LYS A 41 -10.77 -14.03 10.13
CA LYS A 41 -10.19 -14.99 9.18
C LYS A 41 -11.28 -15.96 8.73
N GLY A 42 -11.28 -16.34 7.47
CA GLY A 42 -12.24 -17.31 6.96
C GLY A 42 -12.19 -17.50 5.45
N LYS A 43 -13.20 -18.20 4.94
CA LYS A 43 -13.38 -18.45 3.50
C LYS A 43 -14.56 -17.67 2.98
N VAL A 44 -14.39 -17.03 1.85
CA VAL A 44 -15.48 -16.36 1.12
C VAL A 44 -16.45 -17.42 0.62
N VAL A 45 -17.73 -17.26 0.94
CA VAL A 45 -18.84 -18.08 0.44
C VAL A 45 -19.47 -17.38 -0.76
N SER A 46 -19.73 -16.07 -0.64
CA SER A 46 -20.26 -15.26 -1.72
C SER A 46 -19.92 -13.78 -1.48
N ALA A 47 -19.94 -12.98 -2.54
CA ALA A 47 -19.78 -11.53 -2.44
C ALA A 47 -20.77 -10.85 -3.38
N ASN A 48 -21.37 -9.74 -2.91
CA ASN A 48 -22.25 -8.87 -3.67
C ASN A 48 -21.77 -7.43 -3.53
N LYS A 49 -21.18 -6.91 -4.62
CA LYS A 49 -20.62 -5.57 -4.64
C LYS A 49 -21.69 -4.49 -4.50
N ASP A 50 -22.84 -4.65 -5.16
CA ASP A 50 -23.90 -3.63 -5.18
C ASP A 50 -24.52 -3.43 -3.80
N GLU A 51 -24.51 -4.47 -2.97
CA GLU A 51 -24.98 -4.44 -1.58
C GLU A 51 -23.85 -4.17 -0.58
N HIS A 52 -22.60 -4.07 -1.00
CA HIS A 52 -21.41 -4.01 -0.14
C HIS A 52 -21.37 -5.15 0.87
N LYS A 53 -21.71 -6.38 0.44
CA LYS A 53 -21.75 -7.57 1.30
C LYS A 53 -20.77 -8.65 0.84
N VAL A 54 -20.10 -9.25 1.81
CA VAL A 54 -19.33 -10.47 1.64
C VAL A 54 -19.75 -11.48 2.70
N THR A 55 -20.19 -12.67 2.27
CA THR A 55 -20.51 -13.78 3.18
C THR A 55 -19.25 -14.60 3.40
N ILE A 56 -18.86 -14.75 4.66
CA ILE A 56 -17.63 -15.42 5.07
C ILE A 56 -17.99 -16.56 6.02
N ALA A 57 -17.48 -17.77 5.74
CA ALA A 57 -17.35 -18.83 6.72
C ALA A 57 -16.10 -18.55 7.57
N HIS A 58 -16.28 -17.80 8.66
CA HIS A 58 -15.17 -17.32 9.47
C HIS A 58 -14.85 -18.28 10.61
N GLU A 59 -13.59 -18.27 11.02
CA GLU A 59 -13.10 -18.89 12.25
C GLU A 59 -13.62 -18.12 13.47
N GLU A 60 -13.36 -18.62 14.68
CA GLU A 60 -13.65 -17.88 15.91
C GLU A 60 -13.04 -16.45 15.84
N ILE A 61 -13.87 -15.45 16.02
CA ILE A 61 -13.44 -14.05 16.22
C ILE A 61 -13.19 -13.86 17.70
N LYS A 62 -11.94 -14.01 18.12
CA LYS A 62 -11.54 -14.03 19.54
C LYS A 62 -12.09 -12.83 20.31
N GLY A 63 -12.82 -13.12 21.39
CA GLY A 63 -13.41 -12.10 22.25
C GLY A 63 -14.68 -11.46 21.70
N TYR A 64 -15.24 -11.97 20.59
CA TYR A 64 -16.44 -11.40 19.97
C TYR A 64 -17.50 -12.46 19.60
N MET A 65 -17.16 -13.48 18.80
CA MET A 65 -18.13 -14.52 18.40
C MET A 65 -17.46 -15.81 17.96
N ASP A 66 -18.20 -16.92 18.09
CA ASP A 66 -17.79 -18.24 17.64
C ASP A 66 -17.72 -18.35 16.11
N ALA A 67 -17.04 -19.40 15.62
CA ALA A 67 -16.94 -19.69 14.19
C ALA A 67 -18.32 -19.93 13.56
N MET A 68 -18.65 -19.22 12.49
CA MET A 68 -19.91 -19.38 11.76
C MET A 68 -19.81 -18.82 10.33
N THR A 69 -20.91 -18.95 9.60
CA THR A 69 -21.05 -18.33 8.27
C THR A 69 -22.05 -17.19 8.32
N MET A 70 -21.60 -15.96 8.03
CA MET A 70 -22.48 -14.79 8.04
C MET A 70 -22.04 -13.72 7.05
N PRO A 71 -22.95 -12.80 6.65
CA PRO A 71 -22.60 -11.66 5.81
C PRO A 71 -21.96 -10.54 6.64
N PHE A 72 -20.91 -9.95 6.10
CA PHE A 72 -20.25 -8.75 6.59
C PHE A 72 -20.42 -7.60 5.60
N THR A 73 -20.40 -6.37 6.09
CA THR A 73 -20.30 -5.18 5.25
C THR A 73 -18.85 -4.93 4.90
N LEU A 74 -18.55 -4.77 3.61
CA LEU A 74 -17.22 -4.41 3.11
C LEU A 74 -17.37 -3.26 2.12
N LEU A 75 -16.78 -2.12 2.43
CA LEU A 75 -16.94 -0.89 1.64
C LEU A 75 -15.81 -0.67 0.62
N GLU A 76 -14.79 -1.50 0.67
CA GLU A 76 -13.65 -1.46 -0.24
C GLU A 76 -13.98 -2.14 -1.58
N ASP A 77 -14.48 -1.36 -2.52
CA ASP A 77 -14.88 -1.81 -3.87
C ASP A 77 -13.79 -2.55 -4.63
N TRP A 78 -12.53 -2.20 -4.39
CA TRP A 78 -11.38 -2.82 -5.03
C TRP A 78 -11.20 -4.30 -4.67
N ALA A 79 -11.73 -4.75 -3.53
CA ALA A 79 -11.58 -6.13 -3.07
C ALA A 79 -12.53 -7.11 -3.78
N TYR A 80 -13.66 -6.63 -4.29
CA TYR A 80 -14.73 -7.50 -4.82
C TYR A 80 -14.33 -8.39 -6.00
N PRO A 81 -13.49 -7.97 -6.96
CA PRO A 81 -13.01 -8.86 -8.03
C PRO A 81 -12.29 -10.11 -7.53
N GLU A 82 -11.69 -10.02 -6.34
CA GLU A 82 -10.90 -11.11 -5.73
C GLU A 82 -11.73 -11.97 -4.74
N LEU A 83 -12.91 -11.51 -4.33
CA LEU A 83 -13.80 -12.20 -3.38
C LEU A 83 -14.57 -13.36 -4.05
N LYS A 84 -13.84 -14.28 -4.65
CA LYS A 84 -14.41 -15.49 -5.28
C LYS A 84 -14.75 -16.54 -4.21
N PRO A 85 -15.83 -17.35 -4.38
CA PRO A 85 -16.13 -18.45 -3.49
C PRO A 85 -14.91 -19.36 -3.27
N GLY A 86 -14.60 -19.66 -2.00
CA GLY A 86 -13.44 -20.45 -1.61
C GLY A 86 -12.14 -19.67 -1.38
N ALA A 87 -12.08 -18.38 -1.75
CA ALA A 87 -10.95 -17.53 -1.42
C ALA A 87 -10.82 -17.37 0.10
N GLN A 88 -9.58 -17.36 0.61
CA GLN A 88 -9.31 -17.02 2.00
C GLN A 88 -9.40 -15.50 2.17
N ILE A 89 -9.99 -15.06 3.26
CA ILE A 89 -10.03 -13.64 3.62
C ILE A 89 -9.54 -13.44 5.04
N GLN A 90 -8.71 -12.41 5.22
CA GLN A 90 -8.34 -11.85 6.51
C GLN A 90 -8.67 -10.36 6.48
N ALA A 91 -9.35 -9.86 7.53
CA ALA A 91 -9.76 -8.47 7.61
C ALA A 91 -9.85 -8.02 9.07
N THR A 92 -10.00 -6.72 9.29
CA THR A 92 -10.33 -6.15 10.59
C THR A 92 -11.82 -5.88 10.66
N LEU A 93 -12.54 -6.55 11.57
CA LEU A 93 -13.91 -6.19 11.91
C LEU A 93 -13.91 -4.99 12.86
N VAL A 94 -14.50 -3.91 12.43
CA VAL A 94 -14.76 -2.74 13.25
C VAL A 94 -16.19 -2.78 13.76
N VAL A 95 -16.36 -2.64 15.07
CA VAL A 95 -17.67 -2.55 15.73
C VAL A 95 -17.76 -1.21 16.43
N ASP A 96 -18.66 -0.37 16.00
CA ASP A 96 -18.84 0.99 16.50
C ASP A 96 -20.33 1.37 16.58
N GLN A 97 -20.81 1.66 17.77
CA GLN A 97 -22.18 2.15 18.04
C GLN A 97 -23.28 1.30 17.37
N GLY A 98 -23.17 -0.04 17.46
CA GLY A 98 -24.12 -0.99 16.87
C GLY A 98 -24.03 -1.19 15.36
N ARG A 99 -23.04 -0.58 14.71
CA ARG A 99 -22.67 -0.84 13.31
C ARG A 99 -21.42 -1.69 13.26
N SER A 100 -21.27 -2.48 12.20
CA SER A 100 -20.06 -3.25 11.97
C SER A 100 -19.72 -3.31 10.49
N TRP A 101 -18.43 -3.28 10.19
CA TRP A 101 -17.90 -3.41 8.83
C TRP A 101 -16.48 -3.98 8.86
N LEU A 102 -16.04 -4.52 7.73
CA LEU A 102 -14.67 -4.95 7.56
C LEU A 102 -13.81 -3.81 7.02
N GLU A 103 -12.60 -3.72 7.52
CA GLU A 103 -11.52 -2.85 7.03
C GLU A 103 -10.31 -3.69 6.67
N ASN A 104 -9.48 -3.16 5.74
CA ASN A 104 -8.20 -3.77 5.37
C ASN A 104 -8.30 -5.24 4.94
N PRO A 105 -9.23 -5.61 4.03
CA PRO A 105 -9.33 -6.98 3.58
C PRO A 105 -8.04 -7.41 2.86
N VAL A 106 -7.56 -8.60 3.19
CA VAL A 106 -6.53 -9.33 2.46
C VAL A 106 -7.20 -10.60 1.94
N VAL A 107 -7.35 -10.70 0.63
CA VAL A 107 -8.00 -11.84 0.00
C VAL A 107 -6.91 -12.73 -0.58
N SER A 108 -6.87 -14.00 -0.15
CA SER A 108 -5.93 -15.00 -0.62
C SER A 108 -6.66 -16.03 -1.45
N THR A 109 -6.28 -16.19 -2.69
CA THR A 109 -6.50 -17.46 -3.39
C THR A 109 -5.37 -18.42 -3.00
N VAL A 110 -5.64 -19.71 -2.93
CA VAL A 110 -4.61 -20.69 -2.57
C VAL A 110 -3.46 -20.59 -3.57
N VAL A 111 -2.35 -19.98 -3.14
CA VAL A 111 -1.11 -19.99 -3.93
C VAL A 111 -0.43 -21.33 -3.67
N ASP A 112 -0.02 -21.98 -4.74
CA ASP A 112 0.80 -23.19 -4.64
C ASP A 112 2.09 -22.88 -3.87
N PRO A 113 2.33 -23.50 -2.69
CA PRO A 113 3.53 -23.23 -1.89
C PRO A 113 4.84 -23.47 -2.66
N THR A 114 4.80 -24.37 -3.67
CA THR A 114 5.99 -24.65 -4.49
C THR A 114 6.37 -23.49 -5.38
N LEU A 115 5.38 -22.70 -5.87
CA LEU A 115 5.63 -21.49 -6.65
C LEU A 115 6.23 -20.38 -5.78
N ALA A 116 5.73 -20.21 -4.57
CA ALA A 116 6.30 -19.27 -3.59
C ALA A 116 7.74 -19.63 -3.23
N ALA A 117 8.03 -20.92 -2.98
CA ALA A 117 9.39 -21.42 -2.74
C ALA A 117 10.32 -21.16 -3.93
N LYS A 118 9.87 -21.45 -5.16
CA LYS A 118 10.62 -21.20 -6.39
C LYS A 118 10.94 -19.71 -6.60
N ALA A 119 10.03 -18.82 -6.23
CA ALA A 119 10.27 -17.38 -6.27
C ALA A 119 11.24 -16.93 -5.18
N ALA A 120 11.22 -17.58 -4.01
CA ALA A 120 12.12 -17.28 -2.89
C ALA A 120 13.57 -17.64 -3.21
N GLU A 121 13.86 -18.68 -4.03
CA GLU A 121 15.21 -19.04 -4.46
C GLU A 121 15.94 -17.88 -5.14
N GLY A 122 15.23 -17.03 -5.89
CA GLY A 122 15.72 -15.77 -6.46
C GLY A 122 16.99 -15.90 -7.30
N GLU A 123 17.35 -14.81 -7.93
CA GLU A 123 18.65 -14.65 -8.58
C GLU A 123 19.69 -14.09 -7.59
N ALA A 124 20.97 -14.14 -7.98
CA ALA A 124 21.99 -13.45 -7.24
C ALA A 124 21.66 -11.95 -7.16
N PHE A 125 21.83 -11.36 -6.00
CA PHE A 125 21.64 -9.93 -5.79
C PHE A 125 23.00 -9.24 -5.60
N PRO A 126 23.08 -7.90 -5.77
CA PRO A 126 24.33 -7.18 -5.71
C PRO A 126 24.98 -7.30 -4.34
N ALA A 127 26.30 -7.48 -4.33
CA ALA A 127 27.10 -7.45 -3.11
C ALA A 127 27.08 -6.04 -2.48
N ALA A 128 27.35 -5.96 -1.18
CA ALA A 128 27.56 -4.68 -0.51
C ALA A 128 28.67 -3.90 -1.19
N GLY A 129 28.50 -2.59 -1.36
CA GLY A 129 29.39 -1.70 -2.09
C GLY A 129 29.11 -1.60 -3.59
N THR A 130 28.25 -2.43 -4.17
CA THR A 130 27.86 -2.32 -5.59
C THR A 130 27.10 -1.02 -5.84
N GLU A 131 27.51 -0.24 -6.83
CA GLU A 131 26.81 0.99 -7.21
C GLU A 131 25.46 0.68 -7.85
N THR A 132 24.40 1.37 -7.39
CA THR A 132 23.06 1.22 -7.98
C THR A 132 22.96 2.01 -9.27
N PRO A 133 22.43 1.40 -10.36
CA PRO A 133 22.09 2.13 -11.57
C PRO A 133 21.07 3.24 -11.29
N ASP A 134 21.03 4.27 -12.15
CA ASP A 134 20.05 5.33 -12.06
C ASP A 134 18.73 4.88 -12.72
N PHE A 135 17.97 4.06 -12.01
CA PHE A 135 16.67 3.61 -12.47
C PHE A 135 15.68 4.78 -12.51
N THR A 136 14.88 4.84 -13.56
CA THR A 136 13.80 5.81 -13.69
C THR A 136 12.46 5.12 -13.50
N LEU A 137 11.64 5.65 -12.58
CA LEU A 137 10.31 5.16 -12.25
C LEU A 137 9.31 6.33 -12.25
N VAL A 138 8.05 6.04 -11.93
CA VAL A 138 6.98 7.04 -11.74
C VAL A 138 6.39 6.83 -10.34
N ASN A 139 6.36 7.86 -9.51
CA ASN A 139 5.82 7.73 -8.16
C ASN A 139 4.28 7.84 -8.13
N GLN A 140 3.69 7.69 -6.95
CA GLN A 140 2.24 7.78 -6.71
C GLN A 140 1.62 9.14 -7.09
N ASP A 141 2.42 10.16 -7.33
CA ASP A 141 1.98 11.48 -7.78
C ASP A 141 2.05 11.66 -9.31
N GLY A 142 2.44 10.60 -10.03
CA GLY A 142 2.68 10.66 -11.46
C GLY A 142 3.98 11.37 -11.86
N ARG A 143 4.88 11.66 -10.90
CA ARG A 143 6.16 12.31 -11.17
C ARG A 143 7.24 11.29 -11.50
N LYS A 144 8.07 11.60 -12.48
CA LYS A 144 9.29 10.82 -12.70
C LYS A 144 10.20 10.96 -11.50
N ILE A 145 10.72 9.84 -11.03
CA ILE A 145 11.71 9.74 -9.98
C ILE A 145 12.89 8.91 -10.48
N GLY A 146 14.09 9.22 -10.00
CA GLY A 146 15.30 8.48 -10.31
C GLY A 146 16.08 8.17 -9.04
N PHE A 147 16.86 7.11 -9.03
CA PHE A 147 17.63 6.74 -7.83
C PHE A 147 18.65 7.82 -7.44
N LYS A 148 19.14 8.59 -8.40
CA LYS A 148 20.02 9.74 -8.13
C LYS A 148 19.38 10.82 -7.24
N GLN A 149 18.07 10.99 -7.25
CA GLN A 149 17.40 11.99 -6.38
C GLN A 149 17.55 11.67 -4.89
N TYR A 150 17.82 10.42 -4.54
CA TYR A 150 18.02 9.99 -3.16
C TYR A 150 19.46 10.13 -2.69
N ARG A 151 20.40 10.55 -3.56
CA ARG A 151 21.79 10.82 -3.16
C ARG A 151 21.86 11.82 -1.99
N GLY A 152 22.77 11.58 -1.06
CA GLY A 152 22.86 12.30 0.21
C GLY A 152 21.92 11.76 1.30
N LYS A 153 21.09 10.74 0.97
CA LYS A 153 20.19 10.05 1.91
C LYS A 153 20.30 8.53 1.74
N ALA A 154 20.14 7.79 2.81
CA ALA A 154 19.92 6.36 2.69
C ALA A 154 18.53 6.10 2.08
N LEU A 155 18.44 5.10 1.21
CA LEU A 155 17.17 4.64 0.64
C LEU A 155 16.92 3.20 1.09
N VAL A 156 15.76 2.97 1.72
CA VAL A 156 15.25 1.62 1.98
C VAL A 156 14.21 1.30 0.94
N LEU A 157 14.42 0.25 0.17
CA LEU A 157 13.58 -0.14 -0.96
C LEU A 157 13.00 -1.54 -0.73
N THR A 158 11.72 -1.74 -1.09
CA THR A 158 11.10 -3.07 -1.18
C THR A 158 10.23 -3.19 -2.42
N PHE A 159 9.81 -4.42 -2.73
CA PHE A 159 8.92 -4.73 -3.84
C PHE A 159 7.58 -5.23 -3.32
N ILE A 160 6.50 -4.74 -3.94
CA ILE A 160 5.12 -5.09 -3.62
C ILE A 160 4.27 -5.18 -4.88
N TYR A 161 3.04 -5.61 -4.76
CA TYR A 161 1.93 -5.20 -5.63
C TYR A 161 0.64 -5.09 -4.79
N THR A 162 -0.27 -4.16 -5.19
CA THR A 162 -1.35 -3.71 -4.30
C THR A 162 -2.42 -4.76 -4.06
N ARG A 163 -2.62 -5.68 -5.00
CA ARG A 163 -3.59 -6.78 -4.93
C ARG A 163 -2.96 -8.12 -4.55
N CYS A 164 -1.80 -8.10 -3.87
CA CYS A 164 -1.16 -9.31 -3.36
C CYS A 164 -2.07 -10.04 -2.36
N PRO A 165 -2.42 -11.32 -2.62
CA PRO A 165 -3.37 -12.03 -1.79
C PRO A 165 -2.74 -12.74 -0.58
N LEU A 166 -1.42 -12.60 -0.39
CA LEU A 166 -0.68 -13.31 0.66
C LEU A 166 -0.40 -12.40 1.85
N PRO A 167 -1.00 -12.64 3.04
CA PRO A 167 -0.82 -11.81 4.23
C PRO A 167 0.65 -11.61 4.61
N ASP A 168 1.43 -12.68 4.51
CA ASP A 168 2.84 -12.72 4.93
C ASP A 168 3.82 -12.19 3.87
N TYR A 169 3.31 -11.62 2.76
CA TYR A 169 4.10 -11.06 1.66
C TYR A 169 3.96 -9.54 1.59
N CYS A 170 3.35 -8.99 0.53
CA CYS A 170 3.26 -7.54 0.35
C CYS A 170 2.53 -6.81 1.49
N PRO A 171 1.44 -7.36 2.08
CA PRO A 171 0.83 -6.74 3.26
C PRO A 171 1.80 -6.65 4.44
N LEU A 172 2.55 -7.74 4.73
CA LEU A 172 3.56 -7.74 5.79
C LEU A 172 4.70 -6.75 5.47
N MET A 173 5.21 -6.71 4.23
CA MET A 173 6.23 -5.73 3.84
C MET A 173 5.75 -4.30 4.04
N THR A 174 4.49 -4.02 3.72
CA THR A 174 3.90 -2.69 3.95
C THR A 174 3.78 -2.37 5.44
N GLN A 175 3.39 -3.34 6.27
CA GLN A 175 3.34 -3.19 7.73
C GLN A 175 4.73 -2.93 8.32
N ASN A 176 5.74 -3.68 7.88
CA ASN A 176 7.13 -3.50 8.31
C ASN A 176 7.65 -2.11 7.91
N PHE A 177 7.38 -1.66 6.70
CA PHE A 177 7.74 -0.31 6.27
C PHE A 177 6.98 0.78 7.03
N ALA A 178 5.73 0.56 7.39
CA ALA A 178 4.99 1.47 8.27
C ALA A 178 5.61 1.53 9.68
N ALA A 179 6.10 0.42 10.21
CA ALA A 179 6.83 0.38 11.47
C ALA A 179 8.15 1.13 11.35
N ILE A 180 8.97 0.87 10.33
CA ILE A 180 10.20 1.62 10.06
C ILE A 180 9.90 3.12 9.95
N ASN A 181 8.86 3.50 9.20
CA ASN A 181 8.48 4.91 9.06
C ASN A 181 8.14 5.56 10.42
N ARG A 182 7.43 4.87 11.31
CA ARG A 182 7.15 5.37 12.66
C ARG A 182 8.43 5.58 13.48
N GLU A 183 9.36 4.61 13.44
CA GLU A 183 10.66 4.74 14.11
C GLU A 183 11.47 5.93 13.57
N LEU A 184 11.48 6.12 12.25
CA LEU A 184 12.12 7.29 11.64
C LEU A 184 11.46 8.61 12.09
N GLN A 185 10.13 8.67 12.23
CA GLN A 185 9.45 9.88 12.74
C GLN A 185 9.87 10.21 14.17
N ASN A 186 10.14 9.20 15.01
CA ASN A 186 10.60 9.35 16.37
C ASN A 186 12.11 9.68 16.48
N ASN A 187 12.88 9.49 15.39
CA ASN A 187 14.32 9.76 15.34
C ASN A 187 14.65 10.78 14.21
N PRO A 188 14.63 12.10 14.52
CA PRO A 188 14.86 13.14 13.51
C PRO A 188 16.20 13.02 12.78
N ALA A 189 17.23 12.52 13.46
CA ALA A 189 18.56 12.35 12.86
C ALA A 189 18.56 11.33 11.70
N LEU A 190 17.79 10.25 11.84
CA LEU A 190 17.60 9.26 10.78
C LEU A 190 16.53 9.71 9.77
N ARG A 191 15.40 10.29 10.23
CA ARG A 191 14.30 10.72 9.38
C ARG A 191 14.74 11.61 8.24
N ASP A 192 15.53 12.63 8.55
CA ASP A 192 15.93 13.63 7.56
C ASP A 192 16.97 13.08 6.55
N LYS A 193 17.65 12.02 6.94
CA LYS A 193 18.69 11.35 6.16
C LYS A 193 18.26 10.01 5.52
N THR A 194 17.01 9.62 5.64
CA THR A 194 16.49 8.36 5.09
C THR A 194 15.26 8.61 4.23
N ARG A 195 15.05 7.78 3.21
CA ARG A 195 13.82 7.71 2.41
C ARG A 195 13.41 6.25 2.26
N LEU A 196 12.10 6.03 2.15
CA LEU A 196 11.51 4.72 1.90
C LEU A 196 10.90 4.69 0.50
N LEU A 197 11.02 3.57 -0.20
CA LEU A 197 10.48 3.36 -1.54
C LEU A 197 9.89 1.95 -1.67
N SER A 198 8.61 1.87 -1.99
CA SER A 198 7.95 0.62 -2.37
C SER A 198 7.74 0.61 -3.88
N VAL A 199 8.35 -0.36 -4.59
CA VAL A 199 8.24 -0.51 -6.04
C VAL A 199 7.24 -1.60 -6.37
N SER A 200 6.22 -1.27 -7.17
CA SER A 200 5.27 -2.27 -7.62
C SER A 200 5.83 -3.11 -8.76
N VAL A 201 5.58 -4.44 -8.68
CA VAL A 201 5.87 -5.40 -9.76
C VAL A 201 4.67 -5.66 -10.68
N ASP A 202 3.57 -4.92 -10.49
CA ASP A 202 2.33 -5.01 -11.28
C ASP A 202 2.01 -3.68 -12.02
N PRO A 203 2.87 -3.25 -12.96
CA PRO A 203 2.73 -1.93 -13.58
C PRO A 203 1.46 -1.77 -14.42
N ASP A 204 0.83 -2.86 -14.82
CA ASP A 204 -0.40 -2.82 -15.59
C ASP A 204 -1.62 -2.45 -14.72
N TYR A 205 -1.65 -2.86 -13.48
CA TYR A 205 -2.70 -2.53 -12.52
C TYR A 205 -2.32 -1.36 -11.62
N ASP A 206 -1.13 -1.39 -11.04
CA ASP A 206 -0.66 -0.43 -10.03
C ASP A 206 -0.26 0.92 -10.65
N LYS A 207 -1.26 1.66 -11.15
CA LYS A 207 -1.06 3.03 -11.64
C LYS A 207 -0.80 4.00 -10.48
N PRO A 208 -0.26 5.19 -10.72
CA PRO A 208 0.06 6.15 -9.66
C PRO A 208 -1.08 6.41 -8.66
N ASN A 209 -2.30 6.57 -9.14
CA ASN A 209 -3.48 6.79 -8.29
C ASN A 209 -3.81 5.56 -7.41
N VAL A 210 -3.64 4.34 -7.93
CA VAL A 210 -3.83 3.09 -7.18
C VAL A 210 -2.79 2.98 -6.06
N LEU A 211 -1.52 3.27 -6.38
CA LEU A 211 -0.43 3.30 -5.41
C LEU A 211 -0.63 4.36 -4.32
N ARG A 212 -1.13 5.55 -4.69
CA ARG A 212 -1.47 6.59 -3.72
C ARG A 212 -2.57 6.12 -2.76
N GLU A 213 -3.62 5.53 -3.29
CA GLU A 213 -4.73 5.00 -2.50
C GLU A 213 -4.27 3.87 -1.57
N TYR A 214 -3.45 2.96 -2.09
CA TYR A 214 -2.85 1.89 -1.29
C TYR A 214 -1.98 2.44 -0.16
N GLY A 215 -1.08 3.38 -0.42
CA GLY A 215 -0.24 4.01 0.60
C GLY A 215 -1.06 4.73 1.67
N ALA A 216 -2.12 5.43 1.28
CA ALA A 216 -3.01 6.09 2.23
C ALA A 216 -3.75 5.09 3.12
N ARG A 217 -4.30 4.01 2.55
CA ARG A 217 -5.11 3.04 3.30
C ARG A 217 -4.28 2.05 4.09
N ARG A 218 -3.22 1.48 3.50
CA ARG A 218 -2.44 0.37 4.09
C ARG A 218 -1.27 0.85 4.93
N ALA A 219 -0.67 1.96 4.56
CA ALA A 219 0.48 2.52 5.26
C ALA A 219 0.11 3.72 6.15
N GLY A 220 -1.15 4.17 6.13
CA GLY A 220 -1.63 5.30 6.91
C GLY A 220 -1.00 6.63 6.48
N LEU A 221 -0.60 6.78 5.22
CA LEU A 221 0.09 7.98 4.75
C LEU A 221 -0.91 9.07 4.34
N ASP A 222 -0.78 10.23 4.94
CA ASP A 222 -1.36 11.48 4.46
C ASP A 222 -0.51 12.10 3.33
N LYS A 223 -0.92 13.28 2.85
CA LYS A 223 -0.18 14.02 1.80
C LYS A 223 1.27 14.33 2.20
N GLY A 224 1.55 14.51 3.49
CA GLY A 224 2.89 14.78 4.02
C GLY A 224 3.76 13.54 4.09
N GLY A 225 3.16 12.40 4.44
CA GLY A 225 3.83 11.11 4.62
C GLY A 225 4.51 10.58 3.36
N PHE A 226 3.96 10.89 2.18
CA PHE A 226 4.56 10.50 0.89
C PHE A 226 5.90 11.21 0.58
N LYS A 227 6.29 12.23 1.31
CA LYS A 227 7.65 12.81 1.21
C LYS A 227 8.71 11.90 1.84
N GLN A 228 8.34 11.13 2.83
CA GLN A 228 9.23 10.19 3.52
C GLN A 228 9.22 8.82 2.87
N TRP A 229 8.06 8.38 2.42
CA TRP A 229 7.86 7.05 1.85
C TRP A 229 7.07 7.15 0.54
N GLU A 230 7.74 6.92 -0.58
CA GLU A 230 7.16 6.92 -1.91
C GLU A 230 6.76 5.50 -2.35
N PHE A 231 5.75 5.43 -3.19
CA PHE A 231 5.34 4.23 -3.92
C PHE A 231 5.58 4.48 -5.40
N ALA A 232 6.18 3.54 -6.10
CA ALA A 232 6.55 3.72 -7.49
C ALA A 232 6.13 2.57 -8.38
N THR A 233 5.90 2.91 -9.63
CA THR A 233 5.66 2.03 -10.77
C THR A 233 6.48 2.50 -11.98
N GLY A 234 6.34 1.87 -13.13
CA GLY A 234 7.04 2.26 -14.35
C GLY A 234 6.55 1.47 -15.55
N SER A 235 7.31 1.46 -16.66
CA SER A 235 7.05 0.48 -17.71
C SER A 235 7.47 -0.93 -17.24
N PRO A 236 6.91 -2.00 -17.86
CA PRO A 236 7.34 -3.37 -17.54
C PRO A 236 8.85 -3.56 -17.61
N GLU A 237 9.54 -2.92 -18.56
CA GLU A 237 10.99 -2.99 -18.73
C GLU A 237 11.73 -2.29 -17.61
N GLN A 238 11.24 -1.14 -17.16
CA GLN A 238 11.81 -0.40 -16.03
C GLN A 238 11.70 -1.22 -14.75
N ILE A 239 10.52 -1.76 -14.46
CA ILE A 239 10.28 -2.60 -13.29
C ILE A 239 11.16 -3.86 -13.36
N LYS A 240 11.23 -4.53 -14.51
CA LYS A 240 12.09 -5.69 -14.72
C LYS A 240 13.56 -5.38 -14.43
N SER A 241 14.07 -4.25 -14.93
CA SER A 241 15.46 -3.83 -14.70
C SER A 241 15.79 -3.63 -13.21
N VAL A 242 14.89 -2.95 -12.47
CA VAL A 242 15.08 -2.76 -11.03
C VAL A 242 15.00 -4.11 -10.29
N ALA A 243 14.00 -4.92 -10.59
CA ALA A 243 13.81 -6.23 -9.97
C ALA A 243 15.02 -7.15 -10.20
N GLN A 244 15.50 -7.24 -11.43
CA GLN A 244 16.68 -8.05 -11.78
C GLN A 244 17.94 -7.59 -11.04
N PHE A 245 18.18 -6.28 -10.95
CA PHE A 245 19.35 -5.77 -10.21
C PHE A 245 19.35 -6.22 -8.75
N PHE A 246 18.20 -6.21 -8.08
CA PHE A 246 18.09 -6.68 -6.69
C PHE A 246 17.83 -8.19 -6.56
N GLY A 247 17.96 -8.95 -7.63
CA GLY A 247 17.78 -10.42 -7.62
C GLY A 247 16.35 -10.86 -7.30
N LEU A 248 15.36 -10.06 -7.67
CA LEU A 248 13.97 -10.40 -7.52
C LEU A 248 13.45 -11.12 -8.77
N LYS A 249 13.06 -12.39 -8.63
CA LYS A 249 12.26 -13.09 -9.63
C LYS A 249 10.80 -12.79 -9.46
N TYR A 250 10.09 -12.53 -10.56
CA TYR A 250 8.65 -12.42 -10.59
C TYR A 250 8.10 -12.82 -11.96
N TRP A 251 6.89 -13.35 -11.98
CA TRP A 251 6.17 -13.72 -13.21
C TRP A 251 4.66 -13.74 -12.97
N GLN A 252 3.90 -13.57 -14.04
CA GLN A 252 2.45 -13.72 -14.00
C GLN A 252 2.10 -15.21 -13.93
N GLU A 253 1.24 -15.58 -12.99
CA GLU A 253 0.66 -16.91 -12.85
C GLU A 253 -0.86 -16.77 -12.72
N LYS A 254 -1.60 -17.02 -13.80
CA LYS A 254 -3.05 -16.76 -13.86
C LYS A 254 -3.39 -15.31 -13.48
N ASP A 255 -4.16 -15.13 -12.41
CA ASP A 255 -4.60 -13.81 -11.92
C ASP A 255 -3.64 -13.20 -10.89
N GLN A 256 -2.48 -13.83 -10.62
CA GLN A 256 -1.54 -13.44 -9.59
C GLN A 256 -0.15 -13.20 -10.13
N ILE A 257 0.62 -12.41 -9.42
CA ILE A 257 2.05 -12.26 -9.66
C ILE A 257 2.79 -13.02 -8.57
N ILE A 258 3.50 -14.05 -8.99
CA ILE A 258 4.41 -14.79 -8.12
C ILE A 258 5.74 -14.05 -8.08
N HIS A 259 6.20 -13.70 -6.90
CA HIS A 259 7.49 -13.04 -6.72
C HIS A 259 8.13 -13.42 -5.39
N GLY A 260 9.45 -13.35 -5.33
CA GLY A 260 10.18 -13.42 -4.07
C GLY A 260 10.04 -12.10 -3.28
N LEU A 261 10.64 -12.07 -2.09
CA LEU A 261 10.72 -10.86 -1.28
C LEU A 261 12.15 -10.37 -1.22
N ARG A 262 12.34 -9.07 -1.47
CA ARG A 262 13.61 -8.37 -1.37
C ARG A 262 13.40 -7.01 -0.74
N THR A 263 14.23 -6.70 0.25
CA THR A 263 14.34 -5.36 0.82
C THR A 263 15.81 -4.95 0.81
N ALA A 264 16.13 -3.79 0.30
CA ALA A 264 17.48 -3.31 0.15
C ALA A 264 17.69 -1.99 0.89
N ILE A 265 18.85 -1.84 1.50
CA ILE A 265 19.36 -0.56 2.00
C ILE A 265 20.43 -0.06 1.03
N ILE A 266 20.28 1.17 0.57
CA ILE A 266 21.19 1.87 -0.33
C ILE A 266 21.76 3.06 0.45
N THR A 267 23.09 3.21 0.42
CA THR A 267 23.82 4.29 1.11
C THR A 267 23.60 5.65 0.46
N PRO A 268 23.92 6.76 1.15
CA PRO A 268 23.81 8.11 0.58
C PRO A 268 24.66 8.33 -0.68
N ASP A 269 25.77 7.62 -0.83
CA ASP A 269 26.58 7.64 -2.06
C ASP A 269 26.04 6.67 -3.13
N GLY A 270 24.89 6.00 -2.86
CA GLY A 270 24.11 5.18 -3.79
C GLY A 270 24.68 3.80 -4.04
N LYS A 271 25.38 3.24 -3.08
CA LYS A 271 25.81 1.85 -3.12
C LYS A 271 24.88 0.98 -2.30
N VAL A 272 24.76 -0.27 -2.68
CA VAL A 272 24.04 -1.26 -1.89
C VAL A 272 24.77 -1.48 -0.58
N ALA A 273 24.09 -1.22 0.55
CA ALA A 273 24.62 -1.55 1.87
C ALA A 273 24.27 -3.00 2.25
N LYS A 274 23.00 -3.36 2.04
CA LYS A 274 22.48 -4.69 2.42
C LYS A 274 21.24 -5.04 1.59
N VAL A 275 21.06 -6.33 1.36
CA VAL A 275 19.80 -6.88 0.78
C VAL A 275 19.28 -7.97 1.72
N TYR A 276 18.04 -7.81 2.18
CA TYR A 276 17.31 -8.83 2.92
C TYR A 276 16.51 -9.70 1.95
N ARG A 277 16.50 -10.99 2.21
CA ARG A 277 15.68 -11.98 1.52
C ARG A 277 14.51 -12.39 2.40
N GLY A 278 13.37 -12.71 1.77
CA GLY A 278 12.22 -13.23 2.51
C GLY A 278 11.59 -12.20 3.44
N ASN A 279 10.92 -12.71 4.43
CA ASN A 279 10.12 -11.95 5.41
C ASN A 279 10.53 -12.18 6.87
N ASP A 280 11.66 -12.86 7.11
CA ASP A 280 12.11 -13.22 8.46
C ASP A 280 12.77 -12.04 9.20
N TRP A 281 13.10 -10.95 8.49
CA TRP A 281 13.70 -9.75 9.08
C TRP A 281 12.64 -8.89 9.78
N LYS A 282 13.06 -8.13 10.78
CA LYS A 282 12.20 -7.24 11.56
C LYS A 282 12.50 -5.76 11.24
N PRO A 283 11.54 -4.85 11.43
CA PRO A 283 11.75 -3.40 11.26
C PRO A 283 12.96 -2.86 12.04
N GLU A 284 13.18 -3.38 13.27
CA GLU A 284 14.29 -2.99 14.14
C GLU A 284 15.65 -3.33 13.54
N ASP A 285 15.75 -4.42 12.78
CA ASP A 285 17.00 -4.80 12.09
C ASP A 285 17.36 -3.76 11.03
N VAL A 286 16.40 -3.26 10.28
CA VAL A 286 16.58 -2.22 9.26
C VAL A 286 16.98 -0.90 9.91
N VAL A 287 16.31 -0.51 10.98
CA VAL A 287 16.62 0.74 11.73
C VAL A 287 18.04 0.67 12.28
N LYS A 288 18.44 -0.44 12.89
CA LYS A 288 19.80 -0.67 13.39
C LYS A 288 20.85 -0.60 12.28
N ASP A 289 20.55 -1.17 11.11
CA ASP A 289 21.49 -1.10 9.99
C ASP A 289 21.60 0.33 9.45
N LEU A 290 20.53 1.14 9.45
CA LEU A 290 20.58 2.55 9.11
C LEU A 290 21.43 3.37 10.11
N GLU A 291 21.33 3.08 11.41
CA GLU A 291 22.18 3.70 12.45
C GLU A 291 23.67 3.39 12.21
N ASN A 292 23.96 2.15 11.84
CA ASN A 292 25.33 1.70 11.56
C ASN A 292 25.95 2.38 10.32
N LEU A 293 25.15 2.91 9.39
CA LEU A 293 25.65 3.67 8.24
C LEU A 293 26.28 5.02 8.63
N LYS A 294 26.14 5.46 9.88
CA LYS A 294 26.64 6.77 10.37
C LYS A 294 26.22 7.92 9.45
N LEU A 295 24.94 7.98 9.14
CA LEU A 295 24.29 8.93 8.24
C LEU A 295 24.50 10.40 8.64
#